data_310b19736923ed47a2c2d23b75cee83d
#
_entry.id   310b19736923ed47a2c2d23b75cee83d
#
_cell.length_a   1.000
_cell.length_b   1.000
_cell.length_c   1.000
_cell.angle_alpha   90.00
_cell.angle_beta   90.00
_cell.angle_gamma   90.00
#
_symmetry.space_group_name_H-M   'P 1'
#
loop_
_entity.id
_entity.type
_entity.pdbx_description
1 polymer ?
#
loop_
_entity_poly.entity_id
_entity_poly.type
_entity_poly.pdbx_seq_one_letter_code
_entity_poly.pdbx_strand_id
1 'polypeptide(L)'
;MPPWTRCVLIGMTVLAATTAAPRLEACQERVLSLRFSPPAGRANNWCGAATSQMIMELLGEPRTRACQCRQAEQVLGVKGCCVTPSSCLPADELPARCDRPRWPAFVEKPNRYNFSYATTCDGLPGRQNDEACGSHPLDWKALTAEICAGRPVIASVRSLGSANGHTIVVKGFSTRPNKRVLVVDPSRLCPAGRDCEGELDEGFWLSYDEYVAGWDGMVHWVDFYGIKRKQTREN
;
A
#
# COMPACT_ATOMS: atom_id res chain seq x y z
N MET A 1 27.91 -16.95 -79.72
CA MET A 1 26.77 -17.46 -78.96
C MET A 1 27.16 -17.37 -77.48
N PRO A 2 26.59 -16.46 -76.69
CA PRO A 2 26.88 -16.35 -75.29
C PRO A 2 25.93 -17.25 -74.47
N PRO A 3 26.38 -17.80 -73.31
CA PRO A 3 25.56 -18.67 -72.48
C PRO A 3 24.60 -17.89 -71.56
N TRP A 4 23.44 -18.45 -71.39
CA TRP A 4 22.35 -17.93 -70.61
C TRP A 4 22.61 -18.18 -69.10
N THR A 5 22.77 -17.11 -68.35
CA THR A 5 22.86 -17.17 -66.87
C THR A 5 21.44 -17.26 -66.28
N ARG A 6 21.13 -18.39 -65.65
CA ARG A 6 19.88 -18.57 -64.91
C ARG A 6 20.02 -17.90 -63.55
N CYS A 7 19.24 -16.83 -63.29
CA CYS A 7 19.03 -16.28 -61.96
C CYS A 7 18.07 -17.18 -61.18
N VAL A 8 18.54 -17.77 -60.12
CA VAL A 8 17.71 -18.47 -59.12
C VAL A 8 17.27 -17.45 -58.07
N LEU A 9 15.99 -17.13 -58.09
CA LEU A 9 15.34 -16.30 -57.04
C LEU A 9 15.09 -17.21 -55.84
N ILE A 10 15.87 -17.02 -54.77
CA ILE A 10 15.62 -17.64 -53.45
C ILE A 10 14.59 -16.77 -52.74
N GLY A 11 13.36 -17.25 -52.72
CA GLY A 11 12.28 -16.61 -51.94
C GLY A 11 12.51 -16.83 -50.46
N MET A 12 12.92 -15.77 -49.73
CA MET A 12 12.94 -15.77 -48.27
C MET A 12 11.51 -15.56 -47.76
N THR A 13 10.91 -16.65 -47.26
CA THR A 13 9.65 -16.59 -46.56
C THR A 13 9.94 -16.07 -45.14
N VAL A 14 9.64 -14.82 -44.86
CA VAL A 14 9.71 -14.25 -43.50
C VAL A 14 8.49 -14.79 -42.71
N LEU A 15 8.71 -15.77 -41.86
CA LEU A 15 7.72 -16.15 -40.86
C LEU A 15 7.63 -15.03 -39.83
N ALA A 16 6.58 -14.22 -39.90
CA ALA A 16 6.22 -13.29 -38.86
C ALA A 16 5.74 -14.08 -37.65
N ALA A 17 6.61 -14.27 -36.67
CA ALA A 17 6.24 -14.79 -35.34
C ALA A 17 5.38 -13.72 -34.64
N THR A 18 4.07 -13.88 -34.73
CA THR A 18 3.13 -13.11 -33.90
C THR A 18 3.32 -13.58 -32.45
N THR A 19 4.13 -12.86 -31.69
CA THR A 19 4.18 -13.01 -30.22
C THR A 19 2.82 -12.54 -29.69
N ALA A 20 1.90 -13.48 -29.48
CA ALA A 20 0.69 -13.22 -28.75
C ALA A 20 1.12 -12.69 -27.36
N ALA A 21 0.82 -11.42 -27.08
CA ALA A 21 0.98 -10.90 -25.74
C ALA A 21 0.24 -11.83 -24.78
N PRO A 22 0.84 -12.24 -23.65
CA PRO A 22 0.16 -13.10 -22.71
C PRO A 22 -1.14 -12.41 -22.32
N ARG A 23 -2.28 -13.04 -22.64
CA ARG A 23 -3.57 -12.64 -22.07
C ARG A 23 -3.35 -12.72 -20.57
N LEU A 24 -3.35 -11.56 -19.90
CA LEU A 24 -3.52 -11.51 -18.46
C LEU A 24 -4.86 -12.23 -18.21
N GLU A 25 -4.79 -13.50 -17.78
CA GLU A 25 -5.97 -14.17 -17.21
C GLU A 25 -6.49 -13.21 -16.16
N ALA A 26 -7.76 -12.83 -16.32
CA ALA A 26 -8.36 -11.84 -15.43
C ALA A 26 -8.24 -12.37 -14.00
N CYS A 27 -7.36 -11.76 -13.21
CA CYS A 27 -7.15 -12.11 -11.82
C CYS A 27 -8.48 -11.93 -11.10
N GLN A 28 -9.13 -13.05 -10.76
CA GLN A 28 -10.49 -13.05 -10.20
C GLN A 28 -10.52 -12.92 -8.69
N GLU A 29 -9.44 -13.35 -8.05
CA GLU A 29 -9.24 -13.28 -6.61
C GLU A 29 -7.75 -13.27 -6.30
N ARG A 30 -7.33 -12.46 -5.36
CA ARG A 30 -5.94 -12.43 -4.90
C ARG A 30 -5.83 -11.88 -3.49
N VAL A 31 -4.98 -12.51 -2.69
CA VAL A 31 -4.55 -12.03 -1.38
C VAL A 31 -3.03 -11.93 -1.37
N LEU A 32 -2.52 -10.79 -0.93
CA LEU A 32 -1.08 -10.57 -0.76
C LEU A 32 -0.64 -11.10 0.61
N SER A 33 0.52 -11.76 0.64
CA SER A 33 1.15 -12.20 1.89
C SER A 33 1.80 -10.99 2.57
N LEU A 34 1.04 -10.30 3.39
CA LEU A 34 1.45 -9.09 4.10
C LEU A 34 1.61 -9.44 5.58
N ARG A 35 2.80 -9.18 6.13
CA ARG A 35 3.05 -9.39 7.56
C ARG A 35 2.36 -8.31 8.36
N PHE A 36 1.52 -8.69 9.29
CA PHE A 36 0.85 -7.77 10.20
C PHE A 36 1.87 -7.07 11.11
N SER A 37 1.68 -5.78 11.31
CA SER A 37 2.45 -4.97 12.24
C SER A 37 1.50 -4.04 12.98
N PRO A 38 1.09 -4.39 14.21
CA PRO A 38 0.26 -3.50 15.03
C PRO A 38 1.05 -2.23 15.38
N PRO A 39 0.38 -1.13 15.78
CA PRO A 39 1.04 0.04 16.30
C PRO A 39 1.93 -0.33 17.47
N ALA A 40 3.17 0.13 17.43
CA ALA A 40 4.16 -0.23 18.44
C ALA A 40 3.86 0.48 19.76
N GLY A 41 3.77 -0.28 20.84
CA GLY A 41 3.57 0.24 22.19
C GLY A 41 2.20 0.87 22.42
N ARG A 42 2.15 1.92 23.25
CA ARG A 42 0.93 2.69 23.55
C ARG A 42 0.67 3.85 22.58
N ALA A 43 1.33 3.87 21.44
CA ALA A 43 1.22 4.94 20.45
C ALA A 43 -0.11 4.85 19.70
N ASN A 44 -1.09 5.60 20.14
CA ASN A 44 -2.44 5.61 19.56
C ASN A 44 -2.49 6.20 18.14
N ASN A 45 -1.42 6.92 17.71
CA ASN A 45 -1.40 7.66 16.44
C ASN A 45 -0.41 7.08 15.42
N TRP A 46 0.02 5.83 15.57
CA TRP A 46 1.00 5.19 14.68
C TRP A 46 0.38 4.30 13.60
N CYS A 47 -0.90 4.42 13.32
CA CYS A 47 -1.53 3.69 12.22
C CYS A 47 -0.81 3.92 10.89
N GLY A 48 -0.43 5.17 10.58
CA GLY A 48 0.34 5.50 9.39
C GLY A 48 1.73 4.85 9.35
N ALA A 49 2.42 4.78 10.49
CA ALA A 49 3.72 4.10 10.58
C ALA A 49 3.57 2.58 10.47
N ALA A 50 2.51 2.01 11.05
CA ALA A 50 2.23 0.58 11.00
C ALA A 50 1.85 0.13 9.57
N THR A 51 0.92 0.82 8.90
CA THR A 51 0.58 0.54 7.50
C THR A 51 1.77 0.71 6.57
N SER A 52 2.58 1.75 6.80
CA SER A 52 3.81 1.99 6.05
C SER A 52 4.82 0.87 6.24
N GLN A 53 5.00 0.37 7.48
CA GLN A 53 5.90 -0.75 7.74
C GLN A 53 5.46 -2.00 6.99
N MET A 54 4.18 -2.37 7.09
CA MET A 54 3.64 -3.55 6.42
C MET A 54 3.90 -3.51 4.91
N ILE A 55 3.66 -2.37 4.27
CA ILE A 55 3.85 -2.21 2.83
C ILE A 55 5.33 -2.17 2.45
N MET A 56 6.15 -1.45 3.18
CA MET A 56 7.57 -1.37 2.89
C MET A 56 8.25 -2.73 3.02
N GLU A 57 7.92 -3.53 4.05
CA GLU A 57 8.42 -4.89 4.21
C GLU A 57 7.96 -5.81 3.07
N LEU A 58 6.67 -5.74 2.66
CA LEU A 58 6.15 -6.49 1.51
C LEU A 58 6.91 -6.16 0.23
N LEU A 59 7.29 -4.91 0.03
CA LEU A 59 8.01 -4.42 -1.14
C LEU A 59 9.54 -4.52 -1.00
N GLY A 60 10.02 -5.30 -0.03
CA GLY A 60 11.43 -5.65 0.13
C GLY A 60 12.30 -4.61 0.86
N GLU A 61 11.69 -3.67 1.58
CA GLU A 61 12.48 -2.78 2.45
C GLU A 61 12.89 -3.53 3.72
N PRO A 62 14.16 -3.47 4.13
CA PRO A 62 14.59 -4.09 5.38
C PRO A 62 13.83 -3.57 6.60
N ARG A 63 13.44 -4.46 7.50
CA ARG A 63 12.71 -4.10 8.73
C ARG A 63 13.40 -3.02 9.53
N THR A 64 14.74 -3.02 9.58
CA THR A 64 15.54 -2.01 10.27
C THR A 64 15.34 -0.58 9.76
N ARG A 65 14.86 -0.41 8.52
CA ARG A 65 14.45 0.88 7.97
C ARG A 65 12.94 1.09 8.02
N ALA A 66 12.17 0.01 7.89
CA ALA A 66 10.72 0.04 7.84
C ALA A 66 10.06 0.16 9.21
N CYS A 67 10.76 -0.12 10.31
CA CYS A 67 10.14 -0.18 11.63
C CYS A 67 9.61 1.17 12.12
N GLN A 68 8.49 1.13 12.84
CA GLN A 68 7.65 2.28 13.14
C GLN A 68 8.37 3.38 13.91
N CYS A 69 9.16 3.04 14.94
CA CYS A 69 9.86 4.05 15.73
C CYS A 69 10.91 4.81 14.89
N ARG A 70 11.55 4.13 13.93
CA ARG A 70 12.45 4.78 12.96
C ARG A 70 11.71 5.70 12.02
N GLN A 71 10.54 5.25 11.55
CA GLN A 71 9.68 6.07 10.73
C GLN A 71 9.29 7.34 11.48
N ALA A 72 8.85 7.23 12.75
CA ALA A 72 8.50 8.37 13.59
C ALA A 72 9.65 9.36 13.71
N GLU A 73 10.88 8.89 14.05
CA GLU A 73 12.07 9.73 14.13
C GLU A 73 12.36 10.47 12.80
N GLN A 74 12.20 9.77 11.67
CA GLN A 74 12.51 10.34 10.37
C GLN A 74 11.46 11.35 9.89
N VAL A 75 10.18 11.04 10.12
CA VAL A 75 9.07 11.91 9.70
C VAL A 75 9.07 13.17 10.52
N LEU A 76 9.20 13.04 11.84
CA LEU A 76 9.10 14.14 12.79
C LEU A 76 10.41 14.91 12.98
N GLY A 77 11.55 14.38 12.49
CA GLY A 77 12.86 14.99 12.69
C GLY A 77 13.33 14.94 14.14
N VAL A 78 12.88 13.96 14.91
CA VAL A 78 13.20 13.78 16.34
C VAL A 78 14.05 12.54 16.58
N LYS A 79 14.49 12.33 17.82
CA LYS A 79 15.22 11.14 18.25
C LYS A 79 14.60 10.59 19.54
N GLY A 80 14.89 9.32 19.85
CA GLY A 80 14.45 8.68 21.07
C GLY A 80 13.07 8.09 20.99
N CYS A 81 12.56 7.83 19.78
CA CYS A 81 11.35 7.06 19.57
C CYS A 81 11.63 5.55 19.59
N CYS A 82 12.86 5.15 19.27
CA CYS A 82 13.36 3.79 19.47
C CYS A 82 14.19 3.71 20.75
N VAL A 83 14.23 2.51 21.39
CA VAL A 83 15.03 2.23 22.60
C VAL A 83 16.50 2.59 22.35
N THR A 84 17.05 2.20 21.22
CA THR A 84 18.40 2.61 20.78
C THR A 84 18.37 3.02 19.30
N PRO A 85 19.40 3.78 18.86
CA PRO A 85 19.51 4.15 17.44
C PRO A 85 19.56 2.98 16.45
N SER A 86 19.90 1.77 16.83
CA SER A 86 19.92 0.55 16.00
C SER A 86 18.73 -0.36 16.23
N SER A 87 17.90 -0.09 17.24
CA SER A 87 16.73 -0.89 17.59
C SER A 87 15.54 -0.62 16.66
N CYS A 88 14.68 -1.59 16.52
CA CYS A 88 13.32 -1.46 15.99
C CYS A 88 12.25 -1.57 17.10
N LEU A 89 12.69 -1.58 18.35
CA LEU A 89 11.79 -1.56 19.49
C LEU A 89 11.49 -0.09 19.84
N PRO A 90 10.21 0.27 20.02
CA PRO A 90 9.85 1.58 20.50
C PRO A 90 10.36 1.77 21.94
N ALA A 91 10.58 3.01 22.36
CA ALA A 91 10.89 3.33 23.74
C ALA A 91 9.72 2.92 24.64
N ASP A 92 10.01 2.38 25.84
CA ASP A 92 8.99 1.93 26.81
C ASP A 92 8.04 3.08 27.18
N GLU A 93 8.60 4.26 27.42
CA GLU A 93 7.87 5.52 27.55
C GLU A 93 8.08 6.33 26.26
N LEU A 94 7.10 6.30 25.39
CA LEU A 94 7.15 7.02 24.13
C LEU A 94 7.04 8.54 24.39
N PRO A 95 8.08 9.34 24.11
CA PRO A 95 8.00 10.78 24.27
C PRO A 95 6.87 11.38 23.42
N ALA A 96 6.14 12.35 23.96
CA ALA A 96 5.03 13.01 23.25
C ALA A 96 5.42 13.53 21.85
N ARG A 97 6.70 13.93 21.66
CA ARG A 97 7.24 14.33 20.35
C ARG A 97 7.27 13.22 19.31
N CYS A 98 7.16 11.94 19.73
CA CYS A 98 7.14 10.76 18.86
C CYS A 98 5.74 10.34 18.42
N ASP A 99 4.69 10.92 18.99
CA ASP A 99 3.30 10.42 18.94
C ASP A 99 2.47 10.94 17.75
N ARG A 100 3.06 11.54 16.72
CA ARG A 100 2.25 12.16 15.64
C ARG A 100 2.79 11.98 14.23
N PRO A 101 3.14 10.79 13.75
CA PRO A 101 3.28 10.60 12.31
C PRO A 101 1.89 10.61 11.68
N ARG A 102 1.59 11.64 10.89
CA ARG A 102 0.25 11.84 10.29
C ARG A 102 -0.04 10.83 9.19
N TRP A 103 0.92 10.60 8.31
CA TRP A 103 0.79 9.79 7.11
C TRP A 103 1.82 8.65 7.09
N PRO A 104 1.65 7.67 6.21
CA PRO A 104 2.71 6.69 5.95
C PRO A 104 4.05 7.37 5.69
N ALA A 105 5.13 6.84 6.26
CA ALA A 105 6.42 7.52 6.22
C ALA A 105 6.96 7.77 4.80
N PHE A 106 6.69 6.87 3.86
CA PHE A 106 7.08 7.05 2.46
C PHE A 106 6.23 8.12 1.74
N VAL A 107 5.05 8.49 2.28
CA VAL A 107 4.24 9.61 1.80
C VAL A 107 4.83 10.92 2.32
N GLU A 108 5.15 10.98 3.60
CA GLU A 108 5.74 12.17 4.25
C GLU A 108 7.16 12.46 3.77
N LYS A 109 7.96 11.41 3.54
CA LYS A 109 9.38 11.49 3.16
C LYS A 109 9.70 10.60 1.95
N PRO A 110 9.08 10.84 0.76
CA PRO A 110 9.18 9.94 -0.39
C PRO A 110 10.62 9.78 -0.90
N ASN A 111 11.44 10.81 -0.83
CA ASN A 111 12.84 10.76 -1.27
C ASN A 111 13.71 9.93 -0.32
N ARG A 112 13.38 9.89 0.96
CA ARG A 112 14.13 9.13 1.95
C ARG A 112 13.88 7.64 1.84
N TYR A 113 12.63 7.26 1.63
CA TYR A 113 12.24 5.85 1.54
C TYR A 113 12.33 5.29 0.12
N ASN A 114 12.58 6.14 -0.86
CA ASN A 114 12.72 5.75 -2.27
C ASN A 114 11.49 5.00 -2.81
N PHE A 115 10.30 5.43 -2.42
CA PHE A 115 9.03 4.94 -2.94
C PHE A 115 8.36 5.98 -3.83
N SER A 116 7.57 5.50 -4.77
CA SER A 116 6.58 6.30 -5.51
C SER A 116 5.20 5.76 -5.22
N TYR A 117 4.23 6.63 -5.28
CA TYR A 117 2.81 6.36 -5.11
C TYR A 117 2.00 7.39 -5.88
N ALA A 118 0.72 7.10 -6.07
CA ALA A 118 -0.30 8.04 -6.50
C ALA A 118 -1.40 8.09 -5.44
N THR A 119 -2.23 9.13 -5.47
CA THR A 119 -3.41 9.23 -4.60
C THR A 119 -4.66 9.46 -5.43
N THR A 120 -5.80 9.07 -4.89
CA THR A 120 -7.09 9.39 -5.52
C THR A 120 -7.41 10.90 -5.47
N CYS A 121 -6.57 11.68 -4.78
CA CYS A 121 -6.60 13.14 -4.74
C CYS A 121 -5.64 13.81 -5.74
N ASP A 122 -4.89 13.05 -6.54
CA ASP A 122 -3.96 13.60 -7.50
C ASP A 122 -4.69 14.42 -8.57
N GLY A 123 -4.22 15.66 -8.75
CA GLY A 123 -4.82 16.60 -9.70
C GLY A 123 -5.98 17.43 -9.15
N LEU A 124 -6.42 17.22 -7.91
CA LEU A 124 -7.42 18.07 -7.29
C LEU A 124 -6.80 19.37 -6.74
N PRO A 125 -7.46 20.53 -6.91
CA PRO A 125 -7.01 21.77 -6.32
C PRO A 125 -6.96 21.68 -4.79
N GLY A 126 -5.91 22.20 -4.15
CA GLY A 126 -5.82 22.23 -2.70
C GLY A 126 -5.15 21.00 -2.07
N ARG A 127 -4.36 20.28 -2.84
CA ARG A 127 -3.61 19.04 -2.44
C ARG A 127 -2.90 19.10 -1.08
N GLN A 128 -2.67 20.29 -0.53
CA GLN A 128 -2.03 20.47 0.78
C GLN A 128 -3.02 20.43 1.95
N ASN A 129 -4.31 20.52 1.68
CA ASN A 129 -5.37 20.44 2.68
C ASN A 129 -6.24 19.23 2.34
N ASP A 130 -6.00 18.13 3.02
CA ASP A 130 -6.71 16.85 2.87
C ASP A 130 -8.24 16.98 2.93
N GLU A 131 -8.76 18.04 3.53
CA GLU A 131 -10.18 18.34 3.59
C GLU A 131 -10.81 18.63 2.22
N ALA A 132 -10.02 19.15 1.26
CA ALA A 132 -10.51 19.46 -0.08
C ALA A 132 -10.67 18.22 -0.97
N CYS A 133 -10.07 17.10 -0.59
CA CYS A 133 -10.09 15.86 -1.39
C CYS A 133 -11.48 15.20 -1.42
N GLY A 134 -12.30 15.37 -0.39
CA GLY A 134 -13.56 14.65 -0.27
C GLY A 134 -13.37 13.12 -0.17
N SER A 135 -14.45 12.36 -0.34
CA SER A 135 -14.39 10.89 -0.39
C SER A 135 -14.16 10.43 -1.83
N HIS A 136 -12.97 9.91 -2.11
CA HIS A 136 -12.58 9.44 -3.45
C HIS A 136 -11.92 8.06 -3.35
N PRO A 137 -12.70 6.99 -3.14
CA PRO A 137 -12.18 5.62 -3.17
C PRO A 137 -11.76 5.24 -4.58
N LEU A 138 -10.74 4.37 -4.69
CA LEU A 138 -10.40 3.73 -5.95
C LEU A 138 -11.61 2.95 -6.50
N ASP A 139 -11.85 3.09 -7.79
CA ASP A 139 -12.84 2.23 -8.45
C ASP A 139 -12.40 0.76 -8.40
N TRP A 140 -13.38 -0.14 -8.54
CA TRP A 140 -13.15 -1.59 -8.43
C TRP A 140 -12.06 -2.10 -9.38
N LYS A 141 -12.04 -1.60 -10.61
CA LYS A 141 -11.09 -2.01 -11.65
C LYS A 141 -9.67 -1.59 -11.28
N ALA A 142 -9.49 -0.35 -10.85
CA ALA A 142 -8.19 0.17 -10.42
C ALA A 142 -7.68 -0.57 -9.17
N LEU A 143 -8.54 -0.76 -8.15
CA LEU A 143 -8.19 -1.47 -6.93
C LEU A 143 -7.74 -2.90 -7.22
N THR A 144 -8.53 -3.64 -7.99
CA THR A 144 -8.18 -5.04 -8.33
C THR A 144 -6.94 -5.13 -9.19
N ALA A 145 -6.69 -4.17 -10.09
CA ALA A 145 -5.47 -4.11 -10.88
C ALA A 145 -4.22 -3.91 -10.00
N GLU A 146 -4.30 -3.09 -8.96
CA GLU A 146 -3.21 -2.92 -8.00
C GLU A 146 -2.89 -4.22 -7.28
N ILE A 147 -3.90 -4.87 -6.70
CA ILE A 147 -3.72 -6.13 -5.97
C ILE A 147 -3.21 -7.23 -6.89
N CYS A 148 -3.74 -7.33 -8.12
CA CYS A 148 -3.26 -8.28 -9.13
C CYS A 148 -1.81 -8.04 -9.54
N ALA A 149 -1.35 -6.81 -9.52
CA ALA A 149 0.04 -6.45 -9.75
C ALA A 149 0.96 -6.66 -8.53
N GLY A 150 0.43 -7.18 -7.41
CA GLY A 150 1.19 -7.40 -6.18
C GLY A 150 1.39 -6.13 -5.35
N ARG A 151 0.64 -5.09 -5.62
CA ARG A 151 0.73 -3.81 -4.90
C ARG A 151 -0.46 -3.64 -3.96
N PRO A 152 -0.23 -3.49 -2.66
CA PRO A 152 -1.28 -3.17 -1.71
C PRO A 152 -1.73 -1.71 -1.89
N VAL A 153 -2.94 -1.42 -1.42
CA VAL A 153 -3.49 -0.06 -1.37
C VAL A 153 -3.60 0.37 0.08
N ILE A 154 -3.23 1.61 0.40
CA ILE A 154 -3.57 2.20 1.70
C ILE A 154 -4.88 2.95 1.53
N ALA A 155 -5.88 2.59 2.31
CA ALA A 155 -7.08 3.39 2.45
C ALA A 155 -6.97 4.25 3.71
N SER A 156 -7.19 5.54 3.54
CA SER A 156 -7.37 6.46 4.64
C SER A 156 -8.84 6.66 4.90
N VAL A 157 -9.23 6.58 6.16
CA VAL A 157 -10.59 6.77 6.61
C VAL A 157 -10.60 7.79 7.74
N ARG A 158 -11.73 8.42 8.00
CA ARG A 158 -11.91 9.37 9.11
C ARG A 158 -13.22 9.13 9.83
N SER A 159 -13.26 9.39 11.12
CA SER A 159 -14.51 9.40 11.86
C SER A 159 -15.38 10.57 11.42
N LEU A 160 -16.68 10.35 11.33
CA LEU A 160 -17.65 11.41 11.06
C LEU A 160 -17.51 12.54 12.09
N GLY A 161 -17.33 13.78 11.59
CA GLY A 161 -17.20 14.96 12.46
C GLY A 161 -15.84 15.12 13.16
N SER A 162 -14.85 14.32 12.81
CA SER A 162 -13.48 14.39 13.37
C SER A 162 -12.46 14.71 12.28
N ALA A 163 -11.43 15.49 12.64
CA ALA A 163 -10.24 15.68 11.82
C ALA A 163 -9.24 14.51 11.98
N ASN A 164 -9.53 13.53 12.85
CA ASN A 164 -8.65 12.38 13.07
C ASN A 164 -8.85 11.38 11.94
N GLY A 165 -7.79 11.14 11.20
CA GLY A 165 -7.72 10.11 10.17
C GLY A 165 -7.15 8.80 10.73
N HIS A 166 -7.49 7.72 10.07
CA HIS A 166 -6.94 6.39 10.31
C HIS A 166 -6.55 5.77 8.98
N THR A 167 -5.52 4.91 8.97
CA THR A 167 -5.06 4.24 7.76
C THR A 167 -5.10 2.74 7.93
N ILE A 168 -5.59 2.06 6.92
CA ILE A 168 -5.67 0.61 6.81
C ILE A 168 -5.00 0.16 5.50
N VAL A 169 -4.71 -1.14 5.39
CA VAL A 169 -4.15 -1.73 4.17
C VAL A 169 -5.16 -2.65 3.52
N VAL A 170 -5.48 -2.40 2.25
CA VAL A 170 -6.15 -3.37 1.39
C VAL A 170 -5.10 -4.32 0.83
N LYS A 171 -5.17 -5.58 1.22
CA LYS A 171 -4.22 -6.62 0.78
C LYS A 171 -4.83 -7.67 -0.15
N GLY A 172 -6.12 -7.62 -0.39
CA GLY A 172 -6.78 -8.63 -1.20
C GLY A 172 -8.16 -8.22 -1.68
N PHE A 173 -8.68 -9.00 -2.61
CA PHE A 173 -10.06 -8.88 -3.07
C PHE A 173 -10.61 -10.24 -3.49
N SER A 174 -11.95 -10.35 -3.52
CA SER A 174 -12.68 -11.46 -4.10
C SER A 174 -13.90 -10.92 -4.85
N THR A 175 -14.25 -11.59 -5.95
CA THR A 175 -15.47 -11.31 -6.72
C THR A 175 -16.64 -12.20 -6.32
N ARG A 176 -16.40 -13.17 -5.43
CA ARG A 176 -17.39 -14.19 -5.02
C ARG A 176 -17.63 -14.15 -3.52
N PRO A 177 -18.90 -14.28 -3.05
CA PRO A 177 -20.14 -14.26 -3.84
C PRO A 177 -20.46 -12.86 -4.40
N ASN A 178 -19.88 -11.79 -3.79
CA ASN A 178 -20.01 -10.39 -4.17
C ASN A 178 -18.63 -9.73 -4.17
N LYS A 179 -18.51 -8.55 -4.76
CA LYS A 179 -17.28 -7.74 -4.69
C LYS A 179 -16.96 -7.41 -3.23
N ARG A 180 -15.81 -7.85 -2.76
CA ARG A 180 -15.33 -7.58 -1.40
C ARG A 180 -13.82 -7.38 -1.39
N VAL A 181 -13.34 -6.63 -0.43
CA VAL A 181 -11.93 -6.36 -0.20
C VAL A 181 -11.49 -6.93 1.14
N LEU A 182 -10.27 -7.45 1.19
CA LEU A 182 -9.64 -7.90 2.42
C LEU A 182 -8.76 -6.78 2.95
N VAL A 183 -9.09 -6.29 4.13
CA VAL A 183 -8.38 -5.18 4.77
C VAL A 183 -7.68 -5.62 6.05
N VAL A 184 -6.55 -4.98 6.33
CA VAL A 184 -5.82 -5.11 7.59
C VAL A 184 -5.85 -3.76 8.28
N ASP A 185 -6.44 -3.72 9.46
CA ASP A 185 -6.46 -2.54 10.32
C ASP A 185 -5.40 -2.70 11.40
N PRO A 186 -4.33 -1.88 11.38
CA PRO A 186 -3.27 -1.99 12.37
C PRO A 186 -3.74 -1.67 13.79
N SER A 187 -4.80 -0.88 13.95
CA SER A 187 -5.33 -0.50 15.26
C SER A 187 -6.43 -1.43 15.78
N ARG A 188 -6.78 -2.44 15.00
CA ARG A 188 -7.79 -3.42 15.44
C ARG A 188 -7.21 -4.24 16.58
N LEU A 189 -7.51 -3.81 17.79
CA LEU A 189 -7.17 -4.55 18.97
C LEU A 189 -8.00 -5.84 19.01
N CYS A 190 -7.35 -6.92 19.40
CA CYS A 190 -8.07 -8.11 19.79
C CYS A 190 -9.08 -7.77 20.88
N PRO A 191 -10.36 -8.05 20.73
CA PRO A 191 -11.32 -7.85 21.79
C PRO A 191 -10.86 -8.56 23.07
N ALA A 192 -11.03 -7.90 24.23
CA ALA A 192 -10.63 -8.47 25.49
C ALA A 192 -11.24 -9.88 25.68
N GLY A 193 -10.40 -10.88 25.96
CA GLY A 193 -10.80 -12.27 26.15
C GLY A 193 -10.89 -13.12 24.87
N ARG A 194 -10.50 -12.59 23.70
CA ARG A 194 -10.39 -13.35 22.45
C ARG A 194 -8.92 -13.52 22.10
N ASP A 195 -8.53 -14.73 21.77
CA ASP A 195 -7.22 -15.00 21.18
C ASP A 195 -7.28 -14.65 19.69
N CYS A 196 -6.59 -13.57 19.32
CA CYS A 196 -6.51 -13.11 17.95
C CYS A 196 -5.13 -13.37 17.34
N GLU A 197 -4.26 -14.16 17.96
CA GLU A 197 -3.03 -14.63 17.34
C GLU A 197 -3.39 -15.44 16.09
N GLY A 198 -3.02 -14.89 14.93
CA GLY A 198 -3.37 -15.46 13.63
C GLY A 198 -4.55 -14.77 12.92
N GLU A 199 -5.61 -14.33 13.61
CA GLU A 199 -6.71 -13.61 12.96
C GLU A 199 -6.32 -12.18 12.54
N LEU A 200 -5.42 -11.53 13.26
CA LEU A 200 -4.96 -10.17 12.95
C LEU A 200 -4.13 -10.13 11.66
N ASP A 201 -3.37 -11.19 11.39
CA ASP A 201 -2.61 -11.32 10.14
C ASP A 201 -3.52 -11.57 8.93
N GLU A 202 -4.68 -12.19 9.13
CA GLU A 202 -5.62 -12.51 8.07
C GLU A 202 -6.39 -11.27 7.59
N GLY A 203 -6.68 -10.32 8.49
CA GLY A 203 -7.52 -9.17 8.21
C GLY A 203 -9.01 -9.52 8.27
N PHE A 204 -9.85 -8.64 7.75
CA PHE A 204 -11.29 -8.85 7.65
C PHE A 204 -11.83 -8.40 6.29
N TRP A 205 -12.93 -9.03 5.88
CA TRP A 205 -13.58 -8.73 4.63
C TRP A 205 -14.61 -7.61 4.80
N LEU A 206 -14.53 -6.61 3.92
CA LEU A 206 -15.58 -5.62 3.69
C LEU A 206 -16.20 -5.87 2.32
N SER A 207 -17.51 -5.64 2.18
CA SER A 207 -18.07 -5.46 0.85
C SER A 207 -17.42 -4.25 0.18
N TYR A 208 -17.40 -4.22 -1.14
CA TYR A 208 -16.84 -3.05 -1.83
C TYR A 208 -17.68 -1.80 -1.58
N ASP A 209 -18.98 -1.94 -1.37
CA ASP A 209 -19.87 -0.84 -1.04
C ASP A 209 -19.56 -0.25 0.35
N GLU A 210 -19.28 -1.10 1.36
CA GLU A 210 -18.79 -0.65 2.68
C GLU A 210 -17.43 0.04 2.58
N TYR A 211 -16.53 -0.51 1.77
CA TYR A 211 -15.24 0.14 1.53
C TYR A 211 -15.39 1.54 0.95
N VAL A 212 -16.30 1.74 0.01
CA VAL A 212 -16.57 3.02 -0.64
C VAL A 212 -17.29 4.00 0.29
N ALA A 213 -18.33 3.53 0.98
CA ALA A 213 -19.17 4.37 1.84
C ALA A 213 -18.54 4.66 3.20
N GLY A 214 -17.75 3.70 3.69
CA GLY A 214 -17.26 3.65 5.07
C GLY A 214 -17.97 2.58 5.89
N TRP A 215 -17.41 2.26 7.05
CA TRP A 215 -17.91 1.24 7.98
C TRP A 215 -17.60 1.66 9.42
N ASP A 216 -18.35 1.13 10.39
CA ASP A 216 -18.14 1.35 11.83
C ASP A 216 -18.03 2.85 12.22
N GLY A 217 -18.84 3.72 11.59
CA GLY A 217 -18.82 5.17 11.84
C GLY A 217 -17.63 5.91 11.21
N MET A 218 -16.80 5.20 10.44
CA MET A 218 -15.75 5.78 9.63
C MET A 218 -16.26 6.06 8.22
N VAL A 219 -15.78 7.10 7.59
CA VAL A 219 -16.03 7.41 6.17
C VAL A 219 -14.74 7.29 5.39
N HIS A 220 -14.84 6.81 4.17
CA HIS A 220 -13.70 6.75 3.27
C HIS A 220 -13.20 8.17 2.97
N TRP A 221 -11.89 8.32 2.89
CA TRP A 221 -11.27 9.61 2.61
C TRP A 221 -10.43 9.56 1.33
N VAL A 222 -9.26 8.92 1.35
CA VAL A 222 -8.33 8.89 0.23
C VAL A 222 -7.59 7.55 0.16
N ASP A 223 -7.33 7.10 -1.06
CA ASP A 223 -6.47 5.94 -1.30
C ASP A 223 -5.08 6.36 -1.79
N PHE A 224 -4.06 5.64 -1.30
CA PHE A 224 -2.71 5.66 -1.84
C PHE A 224 -2.46 4.35 -2.58
N TYR A 225 -2.12 4.44 -3.85
CA TYR A 225 -1.97 3.30 -4.75
C TYR A 225 -0.77 3.46 -5.67
N GLY A 226 -0.51 2.48 -6.54
CA GLY A 226 0.69 2.50 -7.40
C GLY A 226 1.97 2.48 -6.59
N ILE A 227 1.91 1.97 -5.34
CA ILE A 227 3.04 1.99 -4.40
C ILE A 227 4.10 1.02 -4.90
N LYS A 228 5.30 1.54 -5.17
CA LYS A 228 6.45 0.76 -5.64
C LYS A 228 7.75 1.40 -5.23
N ARG A 229 8.79 0.60 -5.08
CA ARG A 229 10.16 1.12 -4.94
C ARG A 229 10.59 1.81 -6.23
N LYS A 230 11.18 2.98 -6.12
CA LYS A 230 11.84 3.63 -7.26
C LYS A 230 13.08 2.80 -7.60
N GLN A 231 13.28 2.51 -8.87
CA GLN A 231 14.53 1.91 -9.31
C GLN A 231 15.65 2.91 -9.07
N THR A 232 16.64 2.53 -8.26
CA THR A 232 17.91 3.26 -8.21
C THR A 232 18.52 3.11 -9.60
N ARG A 233 18.67 4.22 -10.32
CA ARG A 233 19.54 4.19 -11.52
C ARG A 233 20.94 3.88 -10.98
N GLU A 234 21.43 2.71 -11.28
CA GLU A 234 22.86 2.41 -11.18
C GLU A 234 23.54 3.36 -12.19
N ASN A 235 24.29 4.33 -11.67
CA ASN A 235 25.16 5.17 -12.47
C ASN A 235 26.48 4.44 -12.70
#